data_84a773d58e1a8bb76e332dd9a1d55049
#
_entry.id   84a773d58e1a8bb76e332dd9a1d55049
#
_cell.length_a   1.000
_cell.length_b   1.000
_cell.length_c   1.000
_cell.angle_alpha   90.00
_cell.angle_beta   90.00
_cell.angle_gamma   90.00
#
_symmetry.space_group_name_H-M   'P 1'
#
loop_
_entity.id
_entity.type
_entity.pdbx_description
1 polymer ?
#
loop_
_entity_poly.entity_id
_entity_poly.type
_entity_poly.pdbx_seq_one_letter_code
_entity_poly.pdbx_strand_id
1 'polypeptide(L)'
;MSPQGKALVVGATGMIGNRVCERLVENNWQTIGICRVPPPDTGTVSYLAVDLLDAADCRARLGALHDVSHVFYAARAAHGEGGTESVPENLAMLQNVVEALTESGSLRHVHIVQGGKYYGQHLGPYKSPAKEDDPRHMSPNFYYDQQDYLEAKAGDWTWSASRPSLVYDFVPGRPRNLVTVIAVYAVVCRALGLPLSFPGSLENYHCLSECAAVPHVAKAIVWMASEARCANQAFNVTNGDSFRWEHLWPRIADYFAMSVGPVSTMSLAAMMADKMPIWNDIVATHGLRQTPYEDMALWAYGDFVFAPTYDILSDMTKARRYGFHDCLDSEEMFFSIFKRYRDSRLIP
;
A
#
# COMPACT_ATOMS: atom_id res chain seq x y z
N MET A 1 -11.34 25.92 -13.79
CA MET A 1 -9.89 25.83 -14.05
C MET A 1 -9.67 24.79 -15.17
N SER A 2 -8.75 25.04 -16.09
CA SER A 2 -8.41 24.05 -17.11
C SER A 2 -7.77 22.82 -16.42
N PRO A 3 -8.01 21.58 -16.92
CA PRO A 3 -7.40 20.39 -16.35
C PRO A 3 -5.86 20.48 -16.45
N GLN A 4 -5.16 19.98 -15.44
CA GLN A 4 -3.69 19.95 -15.41
C GLN A 4 -3.12 18.98 -16.46
N GLY A 5 -3.90 18.00 -16.88
CA GLY A 5 -3.54 16.98 -17.86
C GLY A 5 -4.46 15.77 -17.74
N LYS A 6 -4.15 14.74 -18.52
CA LYS A 6 -4.85 13.46 -18.48
C LYS A 6 -3.94 12.37 -17.90
N ALA A 7 -4.40 11.74 -16.83
CA ALA A 7 -3.68 10.75 -16.07
C ALA A 7 -4.28 9.35 -16.24
N LEU A 8 -3.43 8.36 -16.38
CA LEU A 8 -3.78 6.94 -16.37
C LEU A 8 -3.30 6.32 -15.06
N VAL A 9 -4.20 5.75 -14.28
CA VAL A 9 -3.85 5.03 -13.04
C VAL A 9 -4.01 3.54 -13.27
N VAL A 10 -2.91 2.81 -13.28
CA VAL A 10 -2.88 1.35 -13.50
C VAL A 10 -2.95 0.65 -12.14
N GLY A 11 -3.92 -0.25 -11.97
CA GLY A 11 -4.27 -0.81 -10.67
C GLY A 11 -5.18 0.10 -9.84
N ALA A 12 -6.03 0.87 -10.52
CA ALA A 12 -6.89 1.91 -9.95
C ALA A 12 -7.87 1.44 -8.85
N THR A 13 -8.23 0.17 -8.83
CA THR A 13 -9.08 -0.42 -7.78
C THR A 13 -8.30 -0.97 -6.60
N GLY A 14 -6.97 -0.94 -6.65
CA GLY A 14 -6.09 -1.32 -5.53
C GLY A 14 -6.06 -0.24 -4.45
N MET A 15 -5.50 -0.57 -3.28
CA MET A 15 -5.43 0.34 -2.12
C MET A 15 -4.74 1.66 -2.48
N ILE A 16 -3.55 1.62 -3.09
CA ILE A 16 -2.80 2.83 -3.48
C ILE A 16 -3.44 3.48 -4.72
N GLY A 17 -3.73 2.69 -5.77
CA GLY A 17 -4.26 3.23 -7.01
C GLY A 17 -5.58 3.99 -6.83
N ASN A 18 -6.47 3.52 -5.96
CA ASN A 18 -7.72 4.22 -5.66
C ASN A 18 -7.47 5.61 -5.04
N ARG A 19 -6.56 5.70 -4.07
CA ARG A 19 -6.19 6.98 -3.45
C ARG A 19 -5.46 7.91 -4.41
N VAL A 20 -4.68 7.37 -5.34
CA VAL A 20 -4.07 8.16 -6.42
C VAL A 20 -5.16 8.73 -7.34
N CYS A 21 -6.17 7.93 -7.72
CA CYS A 21 -7.32 8.43 -8.49
C CYS A 21 -8.03 9.58 -7.76
N GLU A 22 -8.38 9.39 -6.49
CA GLU A 22 -9.02 10.43 -5.66
C GLU A 22 -8.17 11.70 -5.64
N ARG A 23 -6.86 11.56 -5.38
CA ARG A 23 -5.94 12.70 -5.29
C ARG A 23 -5.77 13.44 -6.61
N LEU A 24 -5.75 12.74 -7.73
CA LEU A 24 -5.68 13.33 -9.07
C LEU A 24 -6.95 14.14 -9.37
N VAL A 25 -8.13 13.59 -9.08
CA VAL A 25 -9.42 14.30 -9.25
C VAL A 25 -9.46 15.57 -8.40
N GLU A 26 -9.04 15.50 -7.12
CA GLU A 26 -8.94 16.68 -6.23
C GLU A 26 -8.02 17.76 -6.80
N ASN A 27 -7.01 17.38 -7.58
CA ASN A 27 -6.07 18.30 -8.24
C ASN A 27 -6.45 18.63 -9.69
N ASN A 28 -7.71 18.43 -10.08
CA ASN A 28 -8.25 18.76 -11.41
C ASN A 28 -7.58 18.01 -12.58
N TRP A 29 -7.16 16.77 -12.37
CA TRP A 29 -6.72 15.90 -13.46
C TRP A 29 -7.91 15.16 -14.07
N GLN A 30 -7.92 15.02 -15.39
CA GLN A 30 -8.75 14.01 -16.03
C GLN A 30 -8.15 12.63 -15.73
N THR A 31 -8.90 11.77 -15.05
CA THR A 31 -8.35 10.52 -14.53
C THR A 31 -9.03 9.31 -15.17
N ILE A 32 -8.23 8.44 -15.77
CA ILE A 32 -8.63 7.11 -16.27
C ILE A 32 -8.04 6.05 -15.35
N GLY A 33 -8.88 5.19 -14.80
CA GLY A 33 -8.47 4.05 -14.00
C GLY A 33 -8.42 2.75 -14.82
N ILE A 34 -7.29 2.06 -14.81
CA ILE A 34 -7.14 0.73 -15.41
C ILE A 34 -7.29 -0.34 -14.34
N CYS A 35 -8.16 -1.31 -14.59
CA CYS A 35 -8.41 -2.45 -13.73
C CYS A 35 -8.95 -3.64 -14.54
N ARG A 36 -9.00 -4.82 -13.92
CA ARG A 36 -9.59 -6.02 -14.58
C ARG A 36 -11.11 -5.98 -14.60
N VAL A 37 -11.71 -5.50 -13.52
CA VAL A 37 -13.17 -5.37 -13.38
C VAL A 37 -13.48 -3.94 -12.95
N PRO A 38 -14.01 -3.10 -13.86
CA PRO A 38 -14.40 -1.75 -13.53
C PRO A 38 -15.48 -1.70 -12.44
N PRO A 39 -15.33 -0.80 -11.46
CA PRO A 39 -16.41 -0.52 -10.52
C PRO A 39 -17.57 0.22 -11.24
N PRO A 40 -18.74 0.34 -10.59
CA PRO A 40 -19.80 1.20 -11.08
C PRO A 40 -19.30 2.62 -11.36
N ASP A 41 -19.76 3.21 -12.46
CA ASP A 41 -19.37 4.57 -12.84
C ASP A 41 -19.88 5.60 -11.79
N THR A 42 -18.97 6.38 -11.25
CA THR A 42 -19.25 7.47 -10.30
C THR A 42 -19.17 8.85 -10.95
N GLY A 43 -18.82 8.91 -12.24
CA GLY A 43 -18.68 10.15 -13.01
C GLY A 43 -17.41 10.95 -12.73
N THR A 44 -16.56 10.54 -11.79
CA THR A 44 -15.33 11.28 -11.42
C THR A 44 -14.07 10.65 -12.00
N VAL A 45 -14.04 9.34 -12.12
CA VAL A 45 -12.95 8.56 -12.73
C VAL A 45 -13.56 7.67 -13.80
N SER A 46 -13.05 7.75 -15.02
CA SER A 46 -13.45 6.84 -16.08
C SER A 46 -12.66 5.54 -15.96
N TYR A 47 -13.33 4.39 -15.93
CA TYR A 47 -12.64 3.10 -15.81
C TYR A 47 -12.60 2.34 -17.13
N LEU A 48 -11.46 1.71 -17.39
CA LEU A 48 -11.24 0.87 -18.57
C LEU A 48 -10.75 -0.51 -18.11
N ALA A 49 -11.42 -1.56 -18.58
CA ALA A 49 -10.97 -2.93 -18.39
C ALA A 49 -9.84 -3.24 -19.36
N VAL A 50 -8.67 -3.67 -18.85
CA VAL A 50 -7.50 -4.07 -19.65
C VAL A 50 -6.82 -5.25 -18.98
N ASP A 51 -6.51 -6.28 -19.78
CA ASP A 51 -5.60 -7.33 -19.34
C ASP A 51 -4.16 -6.88 -19.61
N LEU A 52 -3.43 -6.55 -18.54
CA LEU A 52 -2.05 -6.05 -18.65
C LEU A 52 -1.04 -7.11 -19.13
N LEU A 53 -1.38 -8.40 -19.07
CA LEU A 53 -0.54 -9.49 -19.58
C LEU A 53 -0.78 -9.72 -21.09
N ASP A 54 -1.87 -9.21 -21.65
CA ASP A 54 -2.13 -9.25 -23.09
C ASP A 54 -1.63 -7.97 -23.76
N ALA A 55 -0.48 -8.08 -24.44
CA ALA A 55 0.11 -6.96 -25.18
C ALA A 55 -0.79 -6.45 -26.33
N ALA A 56 -1.61 -7.31 -26.91
CA ALA A 56 -2.53 -6.90 -27.98
C ALA A 56 -3.72 -6.12 -27.42
N ASP A 57 -4.28 -6.55 -26.28
CA ASP A 57 -5.33 -5.81 -25.58
C ASP A 57 -4.82 -4.45 -25.10
N CYS A 58 -3.62 -4.40 -24.52
CA CYS A 58 -2.98 -3.14 -24.12
C CYS A 58 -2.83 -2.19 -25.31
N ARG A 59 -2.25 -2.62 -26.43
CA ARG A 59 -2.11 -1.76 -27.62
C ARG A 59 -3.46 -1.28 -28.17
N ALA A 60 -4.44 -2.17 -28.25
CA ALA A 60 -5.75 -1.81 -28.78
C ALA A 60 -6.49 -0.79 -27.93
N ARG A 61 -6.43 -0.94 -26.58
CA ARG A 61 -7.19 -0.10 -25.66
C ARG A 61 -6.44 1.14 -25.19
N LEU A 62 -5.16 1.01 -24.88
CA LEU A 62 -4.35 2.11 -24.38
C LEU A 62 -3.78 2.96 -25.52
N GLY A 63 -3.41 2.36 -26.67
CA GLY A 63 -2.94 3.07 -27.84
C GLY A 63 -3.97 4.04 -28.44
N ALA A 64 -5.26 3.84 -28.16
CA ALA A 64 -6.33 4.77 -28.54
C ALA A 64 -6.40 6.03 -27.64
N LEU A 65 -5.65 6.07 -26.53
CA LEU A 65 -5.64 7.17 -25.56
C LEU A 65 -4.55 8.19 -25.92
N HIS A 66 -4.74 8.93 -27.00
CA HIS A 66 -3.71 9.81 -27.58
C HIS A 66 -3.33 11.05 -26.76
N ASP A 67 -4.02 11.34 -25.67
CA ASP A 67 -3.85 12.54 -24.85
C ASP A 67 -3.44 12.24 -23.39
N VAL A 68 -3.14 10.99 -23.07
CA VAL A 68 -2.60 10.61 -21.77
C VAL A 68 -1.17 11.11 -21.65
N SER A 69 -0.93 11.98 -20.69
CA SER A 69 0.40 12.55 -20.42
C SER A 69 1.14 11.90 -19.26
N HIS A 70 0.44 11.34 -18.29
CA HIS A 70 1.02 10.78 -17.07
C HIS A 70 0.45 9.40 -16.77
N VAL A 71 1.32 8.47 -16.43
CA VAL A 71 0.99 7.11 -15.97
C VAL A 71 1.36 6.97 -14.50
N PHE A 72 0.42 6.51 -13.68
CA PHE A 72 0.63 6.16 -12.28
C PHE A 72 0.45 4.65 -12.13
N TYR A 73 1.56 3.93 -12.08
CA TYR A 73 1.55 2.47 -12.11
C TYR A 73 1.62 1.90 -10.69
N ALA A 74 0.49 1.38 -10.21
CA ALA A 74 0.33 0.74 -8.91
C ALA A 74 -0.19 -0.71 -9.02
N ALA A 75 -0.13 -1.30 -10.21
CA ALA A 75 -0.51 -2.69 -10.42
C ALA A 75 0.61 -3.65 -10.05
N ARG A 76 0.22 -4.86 -9.68
CA ARG A 76 1.11 -5.97 -9.40
C ARG A 76 0.42 -7.28 -9.81
N ALA A 77 1.20 -8.22 -10.34
CA ALA A 77 0.73 -9.57 -10.59
C ALA A 77 0.31 -10.27 -9.28
N ALA A 78 -0.56 -11.25 -9.38
CA ALA A 78 -0.92 -12.08 -8.23
C ALA A 78 0.34 -12.73 -7.64
N HIS A 79 0.33 -12.97 -6.33
CA HIS A 79 1.39 -13.80 -5.74
C HIS A 79 1.22 -15.25 -6.22
N GLY A 80 2.33 -15.87 -6.53
CA GLY A 80 2.41 -17.30 -6.75
C GLY A 80 2.36 -18.09 -5.43
N GLU A 81 2.60 -19.39 -5.54
CA GLU A 81 2.67 -20.29 -4.40
C GLU A 81 3.73 -19.82 -3.39
N GLY A 82 3.43 -19.95 -2.10
CA GLY A 82 4.32 -19.47 -1.04
C GLY A 82 4.49 -17.96 -0.95
N GLY A 83 3.64 -17.17 -1.64
CA GLY A 83 3.73 -15.71 -1.65
C GLY A 83 4.82 -15.14 -2.55
N THR A 84 5.35 -15.95 -3.49
CA THR A 84 6.36 -15.53 -4.46
C THR A 84 5.84 -14.45 -5.41
N GLU A 85 6.73 -13.62 -5.92
CA GLU A 85 6.39 -12.55 -6.88
C GLU A 85 7.04 -12.86 -8.23
N SER A 86 6.21 -12.99 -9.27
CA SER A 86 6.68 -13.25 -10.63
C SER A 86 7.34 -12.00 -11.22
N VAL A 87 8.67 -12.02 -11.38
CA VAL A 87 9.40 -10.92 -12.04
C VAL A 87 8.97 -10.77 -13.50
N PRO A 88 8.92 -11.85 -14.32
CA PRO A 88 8.52 -11.72 -15.73
C PRO A 88 7.14 -11.11 -15.92
N GLU A 89 6.13 -11.54 -15.15
CA GLU A 89 4.77 -11.01 -15.29
C GLU A 89 4.69 -9.54 -14.86
N ASN A 90 5.28 -9.18 -13.72
CA ASN A 90 5.28 -7.79 -13.26
C ASN A 90 6.01 -6.86 -14.22
N LEU A 91 7.09 -7.31 -14.84
CA LEU A 91 7.80 -6.55 -15.86
C LEU A 91 6.98 -6.42 -17.15
N ALA A 92 6.44 -7.54 -17.66
CA ALA A 92 5.63 -7.54 -18.89
C ALA A 92 4.41 -6.62 -18.77
N MET A 93 3.71 -6.63 -17.64
CA MET A 93 2.57 -5.76 -17.40
C MET A 93 2.95 -4.27 -17.50
N LEU A 94 4.11 -3.86 -16.97
CA LEU A 94 4.58 -2.48 -17.09
C LEU A 94 4.99 -2.15 -18.52
N GLN A 95 5.73 -3.04 -19.18
CA GLN A 95 6.18 -2.88 -20.56
C GLN A 95 5.00 -2.68 -21.50
N ASN A 96 3.98 -3.54 -21.41
CA ASN A 96 2.79 -3.46 -22.26
C ASN A 96 2.06 -2.11 -22.12
N VAL A 97 2.00 -1.55 -20.92
CA VAL A 97 1.38 -0.23 -20.69
C VAL A 97 2.24 0.90 -21.28
N VAL A 98 3.54 0.90 -21.00
CA VAL A 98 4.44 1.98 -21.41
C VAL A 98 4.61 1.99 -22.94
N GLU A 99 4.78 0.82 -23.56
CA GLU A 99 4.92 0.71 -25.02
C GLU A 99 3.67 1.20 -25.75
N ALA A 100 2.48 0.76 -25.30
CA ALA A 100 1.21 1.19 -25.91
C ALA A 100 1.00 2.71 -25.85
N LEU A 101 1.48 3.38 -24.81
CA LEU A 101 1.31 4.83 -24.63
C LEU A 101 2.45 5.65 -25.25
N THR A 102 3.65 5.10 -25.34
CA THR A 102 4.79 5.78 -25.98
C THR A 102 4.53 6.01 -27.47
N GLU A 103 3.88 5.06 -28.14
CA GLU A 103 3.49 5.19 -29.56
C GLU A 103 2.56 6.38 -29.84
N SER A 104 1.79 6.82 -28.82
CA SER A 104 0.89 7.99 -28.95
C SER A 104 1.61 9.34 -28.98
N GLY A 105 2.86 9.41 -28.49
CA GLY A 105 3.69 10.62 -28.44
C GLY A 105 3.26 11.66 -27.37
N SER A 106 2.22 11.38 -26.58
CA SER A 106 1.70 12.30 -25.56
C SER A 106 2.31 12.09 -24.17
N LEU A 107 2.95 10.94 -23.92
CA LEU A 107 3.52 10.56 -22.64
C LEU A 107 4.62 11.55 -22.20
N ARG A 108 4.55 11.99 -20.94
CA ARG A 108 5.50 12.93 -20.31
C ARG A 108 6.13 12.35 -19.05
N HIS A 109 5.39 11.51 -18.32
CA HIS A 109 5.86 10.95 -17.05
C HIS A 109 5.26 9.58 -16.75
N VAL A 110 6.08 8.70 -16.19
CA VAL A 110 5.66 7.39 -15.65
C VAL A 110 6.09 7.29 -14.20
N HIS A 111 5.13 7.20 -13.29
CA HIS A 111 5.38 6.89 -11.89
C HIS A 111 5.16 5.42 -11.61
N ILE A 112 6.10 4.76 -10.91
CA ILE A 112 5.93 3.38 -10.41
C ILE A 112 5.92 3.33 -8.88
N VAL A 113 5.09 2.44 -8.33
CA VAL A 113 5.06 2.16 -6.90
C VAL A 113 5.94 0.94 -6.62
N GLN A 114 6.99 1.16 -5.84
CA GLN A 114 7.86 0.14 -5.27
C GLN A 114 7.53 -0.07 -3.77
N GLY A 115 8.52 -0.31 -2.92
CA GLY A 115 8.35 -0.41 -1.48
C GLY A 115 9.63 -0.85 -0.76
N GLY A 116 9.55 -1.06 0.56
CA GLY A 116 10.69 -1.46 1.39
C GLY A 116 11.35 -2.79 0.98
N LYS A 117 10.66 -3.64 0.22
CA LYS A 117 11.27 -4.82 -0.41
C LYS A 117 12.44 -4.49 -1.35
N TYR A 118 12.53 -3.25 -1.85
CA TYR A 118 13.68 -2.79 -2.62
C TYR A 118 14.99 -2.93 -1.85
N TYR A 119 14.94 -2.72 -0.54
CA TYR A 119 16.09 -2.79 0.37
C TYR A 119 16.28 -4.15 1.02
N GLY A 120 15.47 -5.16 0.66
CA GLY A 120 15.53 -6.48 1.26
C GLY A 120 14.83 -6.61 2.61
N GLN A 121 14.04 -5.62 3.02
CA GLN A 121 13.29 -5.56 4.28
C GLN A 121 12.52 -6.85 4.63
N HIS A 122 12.06 -7.59 3.63
CA HIS A 122 11.28 -8.83 3.78
C HIS A 122 12.13 -10.09 3.90
N LEU A 123 13.45 -9.98 3.73
CA LEU A 123 14.40 -11.12 3.73
C LEU A 123 15.20 -11.22 5.03
N GLY A 124 15.26 -10.14 5.82
CA GLY A 124 16.02 -10.11 7.05
C GLY A 124 16.55 -8.71 7.37
N PRO A 125 17.47 -8.58 8.34
CA PRO A 125 18.10 -7.32 8.67
C PRO A 125 18.75 -6.66 7.46
N TYR A 126 18.54 -5.38 7.31
CA TYR A 126 19.08 -4.54 6.24
C TYR A 126 19.62 -3.23 6.82
N LYS A 127 20.33 -2.44 6.02
CA LYS A 127 20.76 -1.11 6.46
C LYS A 127 19.54 -0.23 6.78
N SER A 128 19.38 0.13 8.05
CA SER A 128 18.30 0.97 8.56
C SER A 128 18.88 2.22 9.25
N PRO A 129 18.39 3.43 8.96
CA PRO A 129 17.38 3.77 7.96
C PRO A 129 17.90 3.60 6.52
N ALA A 130 17.04 3.06 5.64
CA ALA A 130 17.34 2.87 4.23
C ALA A 130 17.31 4.21 3.49
N LYS A 131 18.24 4.41 2.54
CA LYS A 131 18.29 5.55 1.64
C LYS A 131 18.09 5.14 0.20
N GLU A 132 17.63 6.05 -0.62
CA GLU A 132 17.31 5.77 -2.02
C GLU A 132 18.52 5.39 -2.86
N ASP A 133 19.73 5.82 -2.46
CA ASP A 133 21.01 5.50 -3.06
C ASP A 133 21.71 4.26 -2.46
N ASP A 134 21.09 3.59 -1.52
CA ASP A 134 21.60 2.32 -0.99
C ASP A 134 21.61 1.25 -2.10
N PRO A 135 22.62 0.36 -2.10
CA PRO A 135 22.72 -0.69 -3.10
C PRO A 135 21.50 -1.60 -3.07
N ARG A 136 21.17 -2.15 -4.23
CA ARG A 136 20.14 -3.18 -4.36
C ARG A 136 20.49 -4.40 -3.50
N HIS A 137 19.47 -4.99 -2.91
CA HIS A 137 19.61 -6.23 -2.16
C HIS A 137 19.63 -7.44 -3.10
N MET A 138 19.36 -8.62 -2.58
CA MET A 138 19.35 -9.87 -3.33
C MET A 138 18.24 -9.88 -4.40
N SER A 139 18.62 -10.28 -5.63
CA SER A 139 17.70 -10.62 -6.70
C SER A 139 17.16 -12.06 -6.53
N PRO A 140 16.02 -12.43 -7.13
CA PRO A 140 15.18 -11.62 -8.03
C PRO A 140 14.28 -10.64 -7.28
N ASN A 141 14.03 -9.45 -7.84
CA ASN A 141 13.09 -8.48 -7.32
C ASN A 141 12.54 -7.62 -8.47
N PHE A 142 11.27 -7.75 -8.80
CA PHE A 142 10.67 -7.09 -9.95
C PHE A 142 10.74 -5.55 -9.90
N TYR A 143 10.94 -4.93 -8.73
CA TYR A 143 11.18 -3.49 -8.64
C TYR A 143 12.45 -3.06 -9.36
N TYR A 144 13.48 -3.92 -9.35
CA TYR A 144 14.73 -3.63 -10.05
C TYR A 144 14.53 -3.66 -11.56
N ASP A 145 13.89 -4.73 -12.06
CA ASP A 145 13.66 -4.91 -13.50
C ASP A 145 12.73 -3.84 -14.06
N GLN A 146 11.70 -3.45 -13.30
CA GLN A 146 10.81 -2.35 -13.68
C GLN A 146 11.55 -1.00 -13.74
N GLN A 147 12.39 -0.70 -12.75
CA GLN A 147 13.18 0.54 -12.73
C GLN A 147 14.19 0.56 -13.88
N ASP A 148 14.94 -0.53 -14.09
CA ASP A 148 15.92 -0.66 -15.18
C ASP A 148 15.26 -0.46 -16.55
N TYR A 149 14.06 -1.03 -16.73
CA TYR A 149 13.28 -0.83 -17.95
C TYR A 149 12.94 0.65 -18.17
N LEU A 150 12.45 1.35 -17.13
CA LEU A 150 12.12 2.77 -17.26
C LEU A 150 13.37 3.62 -17.52
N GLU A 151 14.48 3.35 -16.83
CA GLU A 151 15.75 4.04 -17.03
C GLU A 151 16.30 3.85 -18.46
N ALA A 152 16.15 2.66 -19.02
CA ALA A 152 16.60 2.35 -20.37
C ALA A 152 15.68 2.93 -21.46
N LYS A 153 14.38 3.11 -21.17
CA LYS A 153 13.37 3.55 -22.15
C LYS A 153 13.02 5.03 -22.06
N ALA A 154 13.27 5.68 -20.93
CA ALA A 154 13.03 7.11 -20.78
C ALA A 154 13.89 7.90 -21.80
N GLY A 155 13.22 8.76 -22.57
CA GLY A 155 13.84 9.63 -23.57
C GLY A 155 13.14 10.97 -23.53
N ASP A 156 12.03 11.10 -24.27
CA ASP A 156 11.21 12.31 -24.30
C ASP A 156 10.26 12.44 -23.11
N TRP A 157 10.21 11.45 -22.24
CA TRP A 157 9.44 11.40 -21.02
C TRP A 157 10.34 11.04 -19.82
N THR A 158 9.88 11.34 -18.62
CA THR A 158 10.60 11.09 -17.36
C THR A 158 9.91 10.02 -16.52
N TRP A 159 10.60 9.51 -15.51
CA TRP A 159 10.01 8.58 -14.55
C TRP A 159 10.22 9.06 -13.10
N SER A 160 9.43 8.49 -12.19
CA SER A 160 9.70 8.54 -10.76
C SER A 160 9.25 7.25 -10.08
N ALA A 161 9.79 6.98 -8.89
CA ALA A 161 9.41 5.82 -8.10
C ALA A 161 9.16 6.21 -6.64
N SER A 162 8.04 5.77 -6.08
CA SER A 162 7.81 5.82 -4.63
C SER A 162 8.18 4.50 -3.97
N ARG A 163 8.84 4.57 -2.82
CA ARG A 163 9.18 3.41 -1.98
C ARG A 163 8.53 3.55 -0.61
N PRO A 164 7.19 3.35 -0.53
CA PRO A 164 6.52 3.38 0.75
C PRO A 164 6.96 2.21 1.63
N SER A 165 6.93 2.42 2.94
CA SER A 165 7.02 1.36 3.94
C SER A 165 5.70 0.59 4.03
N LEU A 166 5.40 -0.06 5.15
CA LEU A 166 4.11 -0.73 5.37
C LEU A 166 2.95 0.27 5.21
N VAL A 167 2.02 -0.02 4.31
CA VAL A 167 0.94 0.91 3.96
C VAL A 167 -0.38 0.53 4.65
N TYR A 168 -1.07 1.53 5.20
CA TYR A 168 -2.34 1.35 5.91
C TYR A 168 -3.38 2.36 5.47
N ASP A 169 -4.64 1.90 5.39
CA ASP A 169 -5.80 2.74 5.08
C ASP A 169 -7.10 2.08 5.56
N PHE A 170 -8.17 2.84 5.53
CA PHE A 170 -9.52 2.33 5.62
C PHE A 170 -9.97 1.78 4.26
N VAL A 171 -9.98 0.45 4.12
CA VAL A 171 -10.34 -0.24 2.87
C VAL A 171 -11.19 -1.48 3.21
N PRO A 172 -12.51 -1.32 3.35
CA PRO A 172 -13.41 -2.45 3.61
C PRO A 172 -13.30 -3.56 2.55
N GLY A 173 -13.36 -4.83 2.97
CA GLY A 173 -13.25 -5.97 2.07
C GLY A 173 -11.85 -6.23 1.50
N ARG A 174 -10.82 -5.66 2.13
CA ARG A 174 -9.41 -5.91 1.79
C ARG A 174 -8.67 -6.44 3.01
N PRO A 175 -8.63 -7.76 3.22
CA PRO A 175 -8.13 -8.36 4.47
C PRO A 175 -6.62 -8.19 4.68
N ARG A 176 -5.83 -7.90 3.62
CA ARG A 176 -4.40 -7.61 3.73
C ARG A 176 -4.18 -6.18 4.26
N ASN A 177 -4.58 -5.95 5.50
CA ASN A 177 -4.48 -4.67 6.19
C ASN A 177 -4.22 -4.91 7.68
N LEU A 178 -3.08 -4.47 8.21
CA LEU A 178 -2.74 -4.71 9.61
C LEU A 178 -3.75 -4.08 10.58
N VAL A 179 -4.33 -2.95 10.21
CA VAL A 179 -5.31 -2.27 11.07
C VAL A 179 -6.53 -3.15 11.33
N THR A 180 -7.03 -3.85 10.30
CA THR A 180 -8.13 -4.80 10.48
C THR A 180 -7.70 -6.06 11.21
N VAL A 181 -6.48 -6.55 10.95
CA VAL A 181 -5.91 -7.68 11.71
C VAL A 181 -5.90 -7.37 13.21
N ILE A 182 -5.35 -6.21 13.60
CA ILE A 182 -5.31 -5.78 15.00
C ILE A 182 -6.73 -5.59 15.57
N ALA A 183 -7.61 -4.92 14.82
CA ALA A 183 -8.97 -4.63 15.30
C ALA A 183 -9.79 -5.90 15.54
N VAL A 184 -9.79 -6.85 14.61
CA VAL A 184 -10.55 -8.11 14.74
C VAL A 184 -9.94 -8.98 15.84
N TYR A 185 -8.59 -9.04 15.93
CA TYR A 185 -7.90 -9.73 17.02
C TYR A 185 -8.30 -9.17 18.39
N ALA A 186 -8.25 -7.84 18.56
CA ALA A 186 -8.65 -7.18 19.81
C ALA A 186 -10.12 -7.47 20.17
N VAL A 187 -11.03 -7.34 19.20
CA VAL A 187 -12.47 -7.54 19.44
C VAL A 187 -12.78 -8.99 19.81
N VAL A 188 -12.14 -9.97 19.17
CA VAL A 188 -12.31 -11.41 19.50
C VAL A 188 -11.71 -11.71 20.88
N CYS A 189 -10.50 -11.22 21.21
CA CYS A 189 -9.91 -11.38 22.55
C CYS A 189 -10.82 -10.77 23.62
N ARG A 190 -11.37 -9.59 23.39
CA ARG A 190 -12.32 -8.94 24.32
C ARG A 190 -13.57 -9.80 24.55
N ALA A 191 -14.16 -10.36 23.50
CA ALA A 191 -15.32 -11.23 23.60
C ALA A 191 -15.02 -12.51 24.41
N LEU A 192 -13.79 -12.99 24.38
CA LEU A 192 -13.31 -14.13 25.15
C LEU A 192 -12.85 -13.78 26.57
N GLY A 193 -12.91 -12.50 26.98
CA GLY A 193 -12.42 -12.06 28.30
C GLY A 193 -10.89 -12.13 28.44
N LEU A 194 -10.15 -12.13 27.33
CA LEU A 194 -8.69 -12.20 27.32
C LEU A 194 -8.08 -10.79 27.24
N PRO A 195 -6.89 -10.57 27.85
CA PRO A 195 -6.14 -9.33 27.65
C PRO A 195 -5.60 -9.26 26.22
N LEU A 196 -5.26 -8.05 25.75
CA LEU A 196 -4.67 -7.85 24.44
C LEU A 196 -3.15 -8.09 24.51
N SER A 197 -2.73 -9.35 24.28
CA SER A 197 -1.32 -9.71 24.20
C SER A 197 -0.71 -9.29 22.86
N PHE A 198 0.55 -8.81 22.90
CA PHE A 198 1.28 -8.53 21.67
C PHE A 198 1.70 -9.86 21.02
N PRO A 199 1.35 -10.11 19.72
CA PRO A 199 1.55 -11.43 19.12
C PRO A 199 2.96 -11.68 18.58
N GLY A 200 3.79 -10.63 18.43
CA GLY A 200 5.18 -10.74 17.98
C GLY A 200 6.16 -11.15 19.08
N SER A 201 7.44 -11.15 18.74
CA SER A 201 8.50 -11.40 19.72
C SER A 201 8.77 -10.16 20.60
N LEU A 202 9.53 -10.35 21.69
CA LEU A 202 9.96 -9.25 22.54
C LEU A 202 10.87 -8.27 21.76
N GLU A 203 11.71 -8.80 20.88
CA GLU A 203 12.56 -7.98 20.01
C GLU A 203 11.69 -7.12 19.06
N ASN A 204 10.68 -7.70 18.42
CA ASN A 204 9.75 -6.95 17.57
C ASN A 204 9.01 -5.85 18.35
N TYR A 205 8.62 -6.16 19.61
CA TYR A 205 7.94 -5.22 20.49
C TYR A 205 8.78 -3.96 20.75
N HIS A 206 10.12 -4.13 20.84
CA HIS A 206 11.07 -3.07 21.12
C HIS A 206 11.74 -2.45 19.89
N CYS A 207 11.65 -3.07 18.71
CA CYS A 207 12.20 -2.51 17.48
C CYS A 207 11.47 -1.23 17.05
N LEU A 208 12.20 -0.32 16.38
CA LEU A 208 11.60 0.81 15.70
C LEU A 208 10.88 0.34 14.45
N SER A 209 9.67 0.83 14.29
CA SER A 209 8.81 0.60 13.14
C SER A 209 8.36 1.93 12.55
N GLU A 210 8.05 1.90 11.27
CA GLU A 210 7.44 3.00 10.53
C GLU A 210 6.30 2.50 9.66
N CYS A 211 5.47 3.40 9.20
CA CYS A 211 4.41 3.08 8.25
C CYS A 211 4.09 4.27 7.36
N ALA A 212 3.19 4.07 6.41
CA ALA A 212 2.71 5.11 5.54
C ALA A 212 1.17 5.04 5.38
N ALA A 213 0.48 6.11 5.69
CA ALA A 213 -0.93 6.26 5.34
C ALA A 213 -1.08 6.32 3.82
N VAL A 214 -1.97 5.52 3.23
CA VAL A 214 -2.11 5.51 1.76
C VAL A 214 -2.52 6.85 1.17
N PRO A 215 -3.39 7.66 1.80
CA PRO A 215 -3.65 9.03 1.31
C PRO A 215 -2.39 9.91 1.27
N HIS A 216 -1.47 9.74 2.23
CA HIS A 216 -0.18 10.43 2.25
C HIS A 216 0.75 9.95 1.13
N VAL A 217 0.81 8.63 0.90
CA VAL A 217 1.53 8.05 -0.24
C VAL A 217 0.99 8.58 -1.57
N ALA A 218 -0.34 8.64 -1.75
CA ALA A 218 -0.95 9.19 -2.96
C ALA A 218 -0.60 10.67 -3.17
N LYS A 219 -0.56 11.48 -2.09
CA LYS A 219 -0.10 12.87 -2.14
C LYS A 219 1.35 12.97 -2.61
N ALA A 220 2.23 12.13 -2.07
CA ALA A 220 3.64 12.07 -2.48
C ALA A 220 3.80 11.64 -3.95
N ILE A 221 3.03 10.66 -4.40
CA ILE A 221 3.03 10.17 -5.80
C ILE A 221 2.66 11.30 -6.77
N VAL A 222 1.57 12.02 -6.50
CA VAL A 222 1.14 13.14 -7.35
C VAL A 222 2.15 14.30 -7.30
N TRP A 223 2.73 14.59 -6.13
CA TRP A 223 3.82 15.56 -6.00
C TRP A 223 5.03 15.17 -6.88
N MET A 224 5.51 13.91 -6.82
CA MET A 224 6.63 13.44 -7.63
C MET A 224 6.39 13.62 -9.14
N ALA A 225 5.17 13.39 -9.60
CA ALA A 225 4.82 13.54 -11.00
C ALA A 225 4.66 14.99 -11.45
N SER A 226 4.47 15.92 -10.52
CA SER A 226 4.23 17.34 -10.79
C SER A 226 5.46 18.24 -10.54
N GLU A 227 6.43 17.78 -9.76
CA GLU A 227 7.65 18.51 -9.42
C GLU A 227 8.80 18.11 -10.36
N ALA A 228 9.23 19.04 -11.21
CA ALA A 228 10.25 18.76 -12.23
C ALA A 228 11.58 18.21 -11.67
N ARG A 229 11.94 18.58 -10.44
CA ARG A 229 13.15 18.07 -9.76
C ARG A 229 13.05 16.57 -9.41
N CYS A 230 11.84 16.02 -9.37
CA CYS A 230 11.61 14.59 -9.09
C CYS A 230 11.78 13.71 -10.33
N ALA A 231 12.02 14.30 -11.50
CA ALA A 231 12.26 13.58 -12.75
C ALA A 231 13.44 12.60 -12.61
N ASN A 232 13.24 11.36 -13.00
CA ASN A 232 14.22 10.26 -12.97
C ASN A 232 14.80 10.01 -11.57
N GLN A 233 13.93 10.05 -10.56
CA GLN A 233 14.28 9.90 -9.16
C GLN A 233 13.35 8.89 -8.44
N ALA A 234 13.92 8.18 -7.46
CA ALA A 234 13.16 7.41 -6.48
C ALA A 234 13.12 8.15 -5.13
N PHE A 235 12.04 7.97 -4.37
CA PHE A 235 11.87 8.55 -3.04
C PHE A 235 11.25 7.57 -2.07
N ASN A 236 11.82 7.48 -0.87
CA ASN A 236 11.16 6.86 0.27
C ASN A 236 9.92 7.67 0.66
N VAL A 237 8.86 6.98 1.06
CA VAL A 237 7.61 7.61 1.50
C VAL A 237 7.10 6.91 2.75
N THR A 238 7.15 7.61 3.89
CA THR A 238 6.58 7.16 5.17
C THR A 238 5.74 8.28 5.76
N ASN A 239 5.08 8.05 6.89
CA ASN A 239 4.40 9.14 7.62
C ASN A 239 5.38 10.22 8.10
N GLY A 240 6.68 9.91 8.21
CA GLY A 240 7.71 10.84 8.62
C GLY A 240 8.09 10.76 10.09
N ASP A 241 7.41 9.94 10.86
CA ASP A 241 7.70 9.54 12.24
C ASP A 241 8.12 8.07 12.31
N SER A 242 8.39 7.60 13.52
CA SER A 242 8.62 6.19 13.84
C SER A 242 8.07 5.88 15.22
N PHE A 243 7.71 4.64 15.44
CA PHE A 243 7.14 4.19 16.72
C PHE A 243 7.73 2.84 17.14
N ARG A 244 7.49 2.46 18.41
CA ARG A 244 7.69 1.11 18.92
C ARG A 244 6.36 0.53 19.34
N TRP A 245 6.17 -0.77 19.10
CA TRP A 245 4.96 -1.44 19.56
C TRP A 245 4.78 -1.36 21.06
N GLU A 246 5.86 -1.34 21.84
CA GLU A 246 5.81 -1.21 23.32
C GLU A 246 5.08 0.07 23.79
N HIS A 247 5.07 1.12 22.99
CA HIS A 247 4.37 2.36 23.29
C HIS A 247 2.98 2.44 22.65
N LEU A 248 2.86 1.94 21.42
CA LEU A 248 1.60 1.99 20.68
C LEU A 248 0.61 0.91 21.14
N TRP A 249 1.09 -0.30 21.49
CA TRP A 249 0.22 -1.42 21.83
C TRP A 249 -0.65 -1.18 23.07
N PRO A 250 -0.14 -0.62 24.17
CA PRO A 250 -0.98 -0.24 25.31
C PRO A 250 -2.10 0.74 24.94
N ARG A 251 -1.83 1.71 24.09
CA ARG A 251 -2.84 2.67 23.63
C ARG A 251 -3.88 2.04 22.71
N ILE A 252 -3.49 1.04 21.91
CA ILE A 252 -4.45 0.23 21.14
C ILE A 252 -5.34 -0.57 22.11
N ALA A 253 -4.77 -1.19 23.16
CA ALA A 253 -5.56 -1.89 24.17
C ALA A 253 -6.58 -0.95 24.85
N ASP A 254 -6.16 0.24 25.25
CA ASP A 254 -7.05 1.27 25.80
C ASP A 254 -8.17 1.66 24.85
N TYR A 255 -7.86 1.84 23.57
CA TYR A 255 -8.86 2.16 22.53
C TYR A 255 -9.97 1.10 22.45
N PHE A 256 -9.62 -0.18 22.62
CA PHE A 256 -10.57 -1.29 22.63
C PHE A 256 -11.12 -1.60 24.05
N ALA A 257 -10.85 -0.77 25.06
CA ALA A 257 -11.23 -0.96 26.45
C ALA A 257 -10.77 -2.34 27.01
N MET A 258 -9.50 -2.67 26.79
CA MET A 258 -8.89 -3.92 27.18
C MET A 258 -7.66 -3.70 28.06
N SER A 259 -7.36 -4.63 28.96
CA SER A 259 -6.06 -4.68 29.62
C SER A 259 -4.97 -5.16 28.65
N VAL A 260 -3.76 -4.64 28.83
CA VAL A 260 -2.57 -5.11 28.09
C VAL A 260 -2.18 -6.49 28.63
N GLY A 261 -2.01 -7.45 27.73
CA GLY A 261 -1.45 -8.77 28.04
C GLY A 261 0.08 -8.80 27.92
N PRO A 262 0.72 -9.91 28.27
CA PRO A 262 2.16 -10.09 28.06
C PRO A 262 2.49 -10.13 26.57
N VAL A 263 3.75 -9.86 26.21
CA VAL A 263 4.28 -10.22 24.90
C VAL A 263 4.26 -11.75 24.78
N SER A 264 3.61 -12.26 23.73
CA SER A 264 3.37 -13.69 23.59
C SER A 264 3.51 -14.07 22.11
N THR A 265 4.73 -14.46 21.73
CA THR A 265 5.02 -14.86 20.34
C THR A 265 4.10 -15.99 19.92
N MET A 266 3.23 -15.73 18.95
CA MET A 266 2.25 -16.69 18.44
C MET A 266 1.99 -16.48 16.95
N SER A 267 1.48 -17.51 16.27
CA SER A 267 0.94 -17.35 14.94
C SER A 267 -0.53 -16.93 15.01
N LEU A 268 -0.83 -15.73 14.55
CA LEU A 268 -2.22 -15.28 14.40
C LEU A 268 -2.99 -16.14 13.42
N ALA A 269 -2.32 -16.61 12.35
CA ALA A 269 -2.94 -17.50 11.37
C ALA A 269 -3.42 -18.81 12.01
N ALA A 270 -2.66 -19.38 12.95
CA ALA A 270 -3.07 -20.57 13.69
C ALA A 270 -4.12 -20.25 14.78
N MET A 271 -3.88 -19.20 15.57
CA MET A 271 -4.72 -18.83 16.70
C MET A 271 -6.12 -18.40 16.29
N MET A 272 -6.24 -17.72 15.16
CA MET A 272 -7.49 -17.12 14.70
C MET A 272 -8.25 -18.01 13.70
N ALA A 273 -7.71 -19.16 13.31
CA ALA A 273 -8.29 -20.03 12.27
C ALA A 273 -9.72 -20.51 12.59
N ASP A 274 -10.03 -20.75 13.86
CA ASP A 274 -11.32 -21.28 14.34
C ASP A 274 -12.22 -20.23 15.03
N LYS A 275 -11.91 -18.93 14.89
CA LYS A 275 -12.62 -17.85 15.62
C LYS A 275 -13.82 -17.28 14.83
N MET A 276 -14.12 -17.79 13.65
CA MET A 276 -15.27 -17.35 12.85
C MET A 276 -16.61 -17.41 13.62
N PRO A 277 -16.94 -18.46 14.41
CA PRO A 277 -18.17 -18.47 15.19
C PRO A 277 -18.25 -17.31 16.18
N ILE A 278 -17.15 -17.02 16.91
CA ILE A 278 -17.09 -15.89 17.84
C ILE A 278 -17.28 -14.56 17.12
N TRP A 279 -16.65 -14.40 15.96
CA TRP A 279 -16.82 -13.22 15.13
C TRP A 279 -18.28 -13.03 14.70
N ASN A 280 -18.96 -14.09 14.27
CA ASN A 280 -20.37 -14.05 13.87
C ASN A 280 -21.29 -13.65 15.04
N ASP A 281 -21.00 -14.13 16.25
CA ASP A 281 -21.71 -13.74 17.46
C ASP A 281 -21.51 -12.24 17.79
N ILE A 282 -20.30 -11.73 17.60
CA ILE A 282 -19.97 -10.31 17.74
C ILE A 282 -20.76 -9.47 16.73
N VAL A 283 -20.76 -9.89 15.46
CA VAL A 283 -21.50 -9.21 14.39
C VAL A 283 -22.99 -9.13 14.72
N ALA A 284 -23.57 -10.23 15.18
CA ALA A 284 -24.98 -10.29 15.56
C ALA A 284 -25.29 -9.41 16.79
N THR A 285 -24.49 -9.53 17.85
CA THR A 285 -24.68 -8.81 19.13
C THR A 285 -24.57 -7.30 18.97
N HIS A 286 -23.64 -6.82 18.14
CA HIS A 286 -23.39 -5.39 17.93
C HIS A 286 -24.10 -4.81 16.70
N GLY A 287 -24.90 -5.60 15.97
CA GLY A 287 -25.61 -5.16 14.76
C GLY A 287 -24.66 -4.63 13.69
N LEU A 288 -23.50 -5.29 13.51
CA LEU A 288 -22.49 -4.89 12.54
C LEU A 288 -22.93 -5.24 11.11
N ARG A 289 -22.27 -4.63 10.14
CA ARG A 289 -22.44 -5.01 8.73
C ARG A 289 -21.92 -6.43 8.54
N GLN A 290 -22.71 -7.25 7.86
CA GLN A 290 -22.31 -8.62 7.51
C GLN A 290 -21.09 -8.55 6.56
N THR A 291 -19.98 -9.07 7.02
CA THR A 291 -18.74 -9.20 6.25
C THR A 291 -18.14 -10.55 6.57
N PRO A 292 -17.79 -11.37 5.57
CA PRO A 292 -17.15 -12.66 5.80
C PRO A 292 -15.89 -12.48 6.67
N TYR A 293 -15.65 -13.43 7.57
CA TYR A 293 -14.52 -13.35 8.51
C TYR A 293 -13.17 -13.27 7.79
N GLU A 294 -13.03 -14.03 6.72
CA GLU A 294 -11.86 -14.06 5.86
C GLU A 294 -11.61 -12.74 5.10
N ASP A 295 -12.67 -11.94 4.87
CA ASP A 295 -12.56 -10.63 4.23
C ASP A 295 -12.20 -9.51 5.23
N MET A 296 -12.29 -9.81 6.54
CA MET A 296 -11.93 -8.87 7.59
C MET A 296 -10.43 -8.83 7.86
N ALA A 297 -9.76 -9.97 7.90
CA ALA A 297 -8.35 -10.02 8.28
C ALA A 297 -7.59 -11.17 7.62
N LEU A 298 -6.46 -10.86 6.98
CA LEU A 298 -5.49 -11.84 6.52
C LEU A 298 -4.47 -12.09 7.63
N TRP A 299 -4.70 -13.12 8.45
CA TRP A 299 -3.91 -13.40 9.64
C TRP A 299 -2.42 -13.62 9.36
N ALA A 300 -2.09 -14.31 8.27
CA ALA A 300 -0.69 -14.48 7.83
C ALA A 300 0.01 -13.16 7.51
N TYR A 301 -0.74 -12.09 7.17
CA TYR A 301 -0.17 -10.76 7.02
C TYR A 301 0.19 -10.13 8.38
N GLY A 302 -0.60 -10.41 9.42
CA GLY A 302 -0.24 -10.05 10.80
C GLY A 302 1.05 -10.75 11.23
N ASP A 303 1.13 -12.07 11.04
CA ASP A 303 2.34 -12.84 11.35
C ASP A 303 3.56 -12.27 10.61
N PHE A 304 3.42 -11.90 9.34
CA PHE A 304 4.49 -11.27 8.55
C PHE A 304 4.95 -9.92 9.14
N VAL A 305 4.01 -9.05 9.57
CA VAL A 305 4.36 -7.72 10.10
C VAL A 305 4.94 -7.80 11.51
N PHE A 306 4.52 -8.76 12.31
CA PHE A 306 5.03 -8.96 13.68
C PHE A 306 6.26 -9.88 13.77
N ALA A 307 6.76 -10.38 12.62
CA ALA A 307 7.93 -11.27 12.59
C ALA A 307 9.30 -10.56 12.70
N PRO A 308 9.55 -9.36 12.12
CA PRO A 308 10.87 -8.75 12.14
C PRO A 308 11.39 -8.49 13.54
N THR A 309 12.68 -8.82 13.77
CA THR A 309 13.40 -8.61 15.02
C THR A 309 14.46 -7.50 14.90
N TYR A 310 14.25 -6.58 13.97
CA TYR A 310 15.16 -5.48 13.60
C TYR A 310 14.35 -4.22 13.25
N ASP A 311 15.02 -3.08 13.33
CA ASP A 311 14.44 -1.79 13.00
C ASP A 311 14.04 -1.71 11.52
N ILE A 312 12.83 -1.21 11.27
CA ILE A 312 12.29 -0.96 9.94
C ILE A 312 12.14 0.55 9.79
N LEU A 313 13.13 1.18 9.14
CA LEU A 313 13.17 2.62 8.96
C LEU A 313 13.67 2.99 7.56
N SER A 314 13.12 4.07 7.02
CA SER A 314 13.53 4.71 5.78
C SER A 314 13.88 6.18 6.03
N ASP A 315 14.94 6.67 5.40
CA ASP A 315 15.35 8.07 5.48
C ASP A 315 14.51 8.94 4.54
N MET A 316 13.76 9.89 5.08
CA MET A 316 12.92 10.83 4.34
C MET A 316 13.65 12.13 3.96
N THR A 317 14.95 12.23 4.21
CA THR A 317 15.73 13.46 3.99
C THR A 317 15.69 13.91 2.52
N LYS A 318 15.77 12.97 1.58
CA LYS A 318 15.71 13.28 0.13
C LYS A 318 14.37 13.92 -0.22
N ALA A 319 13.25 13.30 0.16
CA ALA A 319 11.91 13.83 -0.11
C ALA A 319 11.75 15.25 0.47
N ARG A 320 12.19 15.47 1.70
CA ARG A 320 12.16 16.81 2.35
C ARG A 320 12.99 17.84 1.61
N ARG A 321 14.21 17.50 1.17
CA ARG A 321 15.08 18.40 0.37
C ARG A 321 14.48 18.76 -0.98
N TYR A 322 13.65 17.88 -1.54
CA TYR A 322 12.95 18.10 -2.81
C TYR A 322 11.60 18.81 -2.65
N GLY A 323 11.20 19.12 -1.41
CA GLY A 323 10.02 19.92 -1.12
C GLY A 323 8.79 19.17 -0.59
N PHE A 324 8.91 17.88 -0.32
CA PHE A 324 7.85 17.13 0.34
C PHE A 324 8.07 17.18 1.86
N HIS A 325 7.41 18.14 2.52
CA HIS A 325 7.58 18.41 3.95
C HIS A 325 6.45 17.84 4.82
N ASP A 326 5.46 17.24 4.20
CA ASP A 326 4.33 16.68 4.93
C ASP A 326 4.77 15.54 5.85
N CYS A 327 4.16 15.48 7.02
CA CYS A 327 4.30 14.38 7.97
C CYS A 327 2.95 14.08 8.63
N LEU A 328 2.79 12.86 9.09
CA LEU A 328 1.63 12.39 9.84
C LEU A 328 2.10 11.70 11.11
N ASP A 329 1.30 11.78 12.16
CA ASP A 329 1.44 10.96 13.35
C ASP A 329 0.87 9.56 13.08
N SER A 330 1.73 8.54 13.16
CA SER A 330 1.35 7.15 12.88
C SER A 330 0.34 6.62 13.89
N GLU A 331 0.41 7.06 15.12
CA GLU A 331 -0.52 6.65 16.16
C GLU A 331 -1.92 7.25 15.90
N GLU A 332 -2.00 8.55 15.63
CA GLU A 332 -3.27 9.21 15.25
C GLU A 332 -3.87 8.54 13.99
N MET A 333 -3.03 8.15 13.04
CA MET A 333 -3.45 7.41 11.86
C MET A 333 -4.13 6.09 12.22
N PHE A 334 -3.54 5.25 13.09
CA PHE A 334 -4.15 4.00 13.53
C PHE A 334 -5.52 4.23 14.14
N PHE A 335 -5.65 5.17 15.08
CA PHE A 335 -6.92 5.47 15.74
C PHE A 335 -7.96 6.05 14.78
N SER A 336 -7.55 6.91 13.86
CA SER A 336 -8.42 7.43 12.81
C SER A 336 -8.99 6.31 11.95
N ILE A 337 -8.17 5.33 11.55
CA ILE A 337 -8.63 4.20 10.74
C ILE A 337 -9.55 3.28 11.58
N PHE A 338 -9.20 2.96 12.84
CA PHE A 338 -10.09 2.20 13.72
C PHE A 338 -11.45 2.88 13.88
N LYS A 339 -11.45 4.20 14.09
CA LYS A 339 -12.69 4.97 14.18
C LYS A 339 -13.54 4.85 12.92
N ARG A 340 -12.95 4.94 11.73
CA ARG A 340 -13.65 4.77 10.45
C ARG A 340 -14.27 3.38 10.31
N TYR A 341 -13.57 2.30 10.74
CA TYR A 341 -14.13 0.96 10.77
C TYR A 341 -15.31 0.86 11.74
N ARG A 342 -15.24 1.48 12.90
CA ARG A 342 -16.32 1.55 13.90
C ARG A 342 -17.51 2.34 13.36
N ASP A 343 -17.30 3.56 12.85
CA ASP A 343 -18.36 4.43 12.29
C ASP A 343 -19.08 3.73 11.12
N SER A 344 -18.38 2.88 10.36
CA SER A 344 -18.92 2.08 9.28
C SER A 344 -19.61 0.79 9.74
N ARG A 345 -19.67 0.52 11.05
CA ARG A 345 -20.21 -0.71 11.66
C ARG A 345 -19.51 -1.97 11.13
N LEU A 346 -18.22 -1.92 10.92
CA LEU A 346 -17.40 -3.09 10.55
C LEU A 346 -16.72 -3.70 11.76
N ILE A 347 -16.53 -2.93 12.82
CA ILE A 347 -16.11 -3.37 14.17
C ILE A 347 -16.97 -2.65 15.21
N PRO A 348 -17.11 -3.18 16.45
CA PRO A 348 -17.88 -2.59 17.53
C PRO A 348 -17.23 -1.36 18.15
#